data_c03ba7d2baf099bb5cef4f972f50d3e9
#
_entry.id   c03ba7d2baf099bb5cef4f972f50d3e9
#
_cell.length_a   1.000
_cell.length_b   1.000
_cell.length_c   1.000
_cell.angle_alpha   90.00
_cell.angle_beta   90.00
_cell.angle_gamma   90.00
#
_symmetry.space_group_name_H-M   'P 1'
#
loop_
_entity.id
_entity.type
_entity.pdbx_description
1 polymer ?
#
loop_
_entity_poly.entity_id
_entity_poly.type
_entity_poly.pdbx_seq_one_letter_code
_entity_poly.pdbx_strand_id
1 'polypeptide(L)'
;MRLEKRRVILFVAITFLLSWGLAAYPWFGGMTQDSLNQPAALLLGGYMWMPALASLLTRLLTCQGFSGLGLRPHIRGKGKYYWWGWSLPVGFSLAGVAVYFALFPGRFALNLQFPQLEGSTLLAMLLAGGMVLVVPVNVFTGVIGEELGWRGYLFPQLCKLTTPGWAAVISGIIWGVWHTPLICMGWDYGLDYPGYPWAGVAVLTLCCVAMSAWTGWLTCRAGCIWPATLFHSGINVLYSIFLLEGNFCGQAYCPLLGAHPLTLIGGWLLLVSGGWILLKSAHLFAGR
;
A
#
# COMPACT_ATOMS: atom_id res chain seq x y z
N MET A 1 21.80 19.98 0.90
CA MET A 1 21.99 18.76 0.08
C MET A 1 22.70 17.62 0.83
N ARG A 2 23.83 17.81 1.50
CA ARG A 2 24.49 16.71 2.27
C ARG A 2 23.65 16.23 3.45
N LEU A 3 23.00 17.12 4.19
CA LEU A 3 22.18 16.78 5.35
C LEU A 3 20.88 16.03 4.95
N GLU A 4 20.21 16.47 3.88
CA GLU A 4 19.01 15.81 3.38
C GLU A 4 19.31 14.39 2.89
N LYS A 5 20.42 14.18 2.15
CA LYS A 5 20.89 12.85 1.75
C LYS A 5 21.14 11.96 2.97
N ARG A 6 21.84 12.47 3.98
CA ARG A 6 22.09 11.74 5.25
C ARG A 6 20.78 11.35 5.92
N ARG A 7 19.80 12.25 5.98
CA ARG A 7 18.47 12.00 6.56
C ARG A 7 17.71 10.89 5.83
N VAL A 8 17.73 10.91 4.48
CA VAL A 8 17.10 9.86 3.66
C VAL A 8 17.77 8.51 3.93
N ILE A 9 19.11 8.46 3.86
CA ILE A 9 19.86 7.21 4.09
C ILE A 9 19.59 6.66 5.50
N LEU A 10 19.66 7.52 6.51
CA LEU A 10 19.42 7.12 7.91
C LEU A 10 18.00 6.61 8.13
N PHE A 11 16.99 7.31 7.57
CA PHE A 11 15.60 6.88 7.63
C PHE A 11 15.42 5.49 7.00
N VAL A 12 15.92 5.29 5.79
CA VAL A 12 15.81 4.00 5.09
C VAL A 12 16.50 2.91 5.89
N ALA A 13 17.74 3.13 6.33
CA ALA A 13 18.49 2.16 7.13
C ALA A 13 17.75 1.77 8.42
N ILE A 14 17.24 2.74 9.18
CA ILE A 14 16.49 2.49 10.41
C ILE A 14 15.19 1.75 10.10
N THR A 15 14.44 2.16 9.06
CA THR A 15 13.19 1.50 8.68
C THR A 15 13.43 0.03 8.37
N PHE A 16 14.42 -0.28 7.53
CA PHE A 16 14.72 -1.66 7.14
C PHE A 16 15.24 -2.48 8.34
N LEU A 17 16.14 -1.90 9.14
CA LEU A 17 16.67 -2.58 10.33
C LEU A 17 15.54 -2.97 11.30
N LEU A 18 14.63 -2.03 11.59
CA LEU A 18 13.53 -2.28 12.51
C LEU A 18 12.52 -3.28 11.92
N SER A 19 12.08 -3.07 10.68
CA SER A 19 11.05 -3.90 10.06
C SER A 19 11.55 -5.32 9.77
N TRP A 20 12.72 -5.45 9.15
CA TRP A 20 13.30 -6.75 8.84
C TRP A 20 13.78 -7.47 10.10
N GLY A 21 14.17 -6.72 11.15
CA GLY A 21 14.45 -7.27 12.48
C GLY A 21 13.22 -7.93 13.10
N LEU A 22 12.03 -7.31 12.98
CA LEU A 22 10.77 -7.92 13.43
C LEU A 22 10.40 -9.17 12.61
N ALA A 23 10.63 -9.13 11.30
CA ALA A 23 10.35 -10.26 10.41
C ALA A 23 11.38 -11.39 10.54
N ALA A 24 12.57 -11.13 11.09
CA ALA A 24 13.65 -12.12 11.17
C ALA A 24 13.24 -13.38 11.96
N TYR A 25 12.55 -13.21 13.09
CA TYR A 25 12.10 -14.35 13.91
C TYR A 25 11.19 -15.32 13.14
N PRO A 26 10.04 -14.88 12.57
CA PRO A 26 9.20 -15.79 11.80
C PRO A 26 9.90 -16.29 10.52
N TRP A 27 10.64 -15.45 9.82
CA TRP A 27 11.29 -15.83 8.57
C TRP A 27 12.34 -16.94 8.78
N PHE A 28 13.31 -16.73 9.68
CA PHE A 28 14.32 -17.75 9.98
C PHE A 28 13.73 -18.96 10.70
N GLY A 29 12.56 -18.81 11.35
CA GLY A 29 11.77 -19.90 11.90
C GLY A 29 11.02 -20.73 10.84
N GLY A 30 11.15 -20.39 9.54
CA GLY A 30 10.45 -21.07 8.46
C GLY A 30 8.92 -20.89 8.48
N MET A 31 8.42 -19.86 9.16
CA MET A 31 6.99 -19.59 9.25
C MET A 31 6.50 -18.94 7.96
N THR A 32 5.30 -19.31 7.55
CA THR A 32 4.54 -18.67 6.48
C THR A 32 3.36 -17.88 7.03
N GLN A 33 2.68 -17.12 6.19
CA GLN A 33 1.46 -16.40 6.59
C GLN A 33 0.45 -17.31 7.31
N ASP A 34 0.27 -18.54 6.82
CA ASP A 34 -0.71 -19.50 7.34
C ASP A 34 -0.22 -20.26 8.59
N SER A 35 1.07 -20.23 8.88
CA SER A 35 1.70 -20.98 9.99
C SER A 35 2.23 -20.10 11.12
N LEU A 36 1.90 -18.81 11.15
CA LEU A 36 2.34 -17.89 12.20
C LEU A 36 1.84 -18.32 13.57
N ASN A 37 2.76 -18.42 14.51
CA ASN A 37 2.39 -18.50 15.92
C ASN A 37 2.01 -17.12 16.48
N GLN A 38 1.38 -17.09 17.65
CA GLN A 38 0.91 -15.84 18.28
C GLN A 38 2.04 -14.80 18.50
N PRO A 39 3.24 -15.14 18.99
CA PRO A 39 4.34 -14.18 19.09
C PRO A 39 4.76 -13.57 17.76
N ALA A 40 4.85 -14.40 16.68
CA ALA A 40 5.19 -13.92 15.35
C ALA A 40 4.12 -12.96 14.79
N ALA A 41 2.85 -13.30 14.96
CA ALA A 41 1.73 -12.44 14.55
C ALA A 41 1.74 -11.08 15.27
N LEU A 42 2.04 -11.04 16.57
CA LEU A 42 2.19 -9.80 17.35
C LEU A 42 3.36 -8.94 16.86
N LEU A 43 4.52 -9.57 16.57
CA LEU A 43 5.68 -8.86 16.03
C LEU A 43 5.36 -8.24 14.66
N LEU A 44 4.75 -9.00 13.77
CA LEU A 44 4.37 -8.53 12.44
C LEU A 44 3.23 -7.50 12.49
N GLY A 45 2.36 -7.52 13.50
CA GLY A 45 1.39 -6.45 13.76
C GLY A 45 2.04 -5.08 13.97
N GLY A 46 3.28 -5.04 14.50
CA GLY A 46 4.08 -3.82 14.62
C GLY A 46 4.78 -3.37 13.33
N TYR A 47 4.86 -4.22 12.31
CA TYR A 47 5.66 -3.98 11.10
C TYR A 47 5.28 -2.68 10.40
N MET A 48 4.00 -2.41 10.20
CA MET A 48 3.49 -1.21 9.53
C MET A 48 3.77 0.10 10.31
N TRP A 49 4.13 0.02 11.61
CA TRP A 49 4.49 1.19 12.42
C TRP A 49 5.98 1.53 12.36
N MET A 50 6.82 0.64 11.81
CA MET A 50 8.27 0.86 11.79
C MET A 50 8.69 2.06 10.93
N PRO A 51 8.06 2.38 9.80
CA PRO A 51 8.35 3.61 9.07
C PRO A 51 8.07 4.88 9.89
N ALA A 52 6.97 4.92 10.68
CA ALA A 52 6.71 6.04 11.58
C ALA A 52 7.80 6.17 12.66
N LEU A 53 8.14 5.06 13.31
CA LEU A 53 9.19 5.03 14.33
C LEU A 53 10.55 5.47 13.74
N ALA A 54 10.90 4.99 12.56
CA ALA A 54 12.11 5.41 11.86
C ALA A 54 12.11 6.91 11.53
N SER A 55 10.95 7.47 11.16
CA SER A 55 10.78 8.90 10.96
C SER A 55 11.08 9.69 12.25
N LEU A 56 10.51 9.25 13.37
CA LEU A 56 10.74 9.89 14.67
C LEU A 56 12.20 9.79 15.10
N LEU A 57 12.79 8.60 15.02
CA LEU A 57 14.20 8.38 15.37
C LEU A 57 15.15 9.21 14.50
N THR A 58 14.91 9.25 13.19
CA THR A 58 15.74 10.05 12.28
C THR A 58 15.66 11.53 12.59
N ARG A 59 14.47 12.05 12.92
CA ARG A 59 14.28 13.45 13.35
C ARG A 59 15.04 13.76 14.62
N LEU A 60 14.97 12.88 15.61
CA LEU A 60 15.72 13.02 16.87
C LEU A 60 17.23 13.02 16.61
N LEU A 61 17.75 12.01 15.90
CA LEU A 61 19.17 11.86 15.61
C LEU A 61 19.76 12.97 14.70
N THR A 62 18.91 13.67 13.96
CA THR A 62 19.34 14.78 13.08
C THR A 62 18.86 16.16 13.55
N CYS A 63 18.35 16.26 14.78
CA CYS A 63 17.82 17.50 15.38
C CYS A 63 16.85 18.25 14.47
N GLN A 64 15.96 17.54 13.78
CA GLN A 64 15.09 18.14 12.75
C GLN A 64 13.80 18.75 13.33
N GLY A 65 13.42 18.42 14.54
CA GLY A 65 12.12 18.78 15.11
C GLY A 65 10.96 18.00 14.47
N PHE A 66 9.74 18.20 14.97
CA PHE A 66 8.56 17.42 14.60
C PHE A 66 7.56 18.19 13.71
N SER A 67 7.92 19.36 13.22
CA SER A 67 7.11 20.09 12.25
C SER A 67 7.08 19.37 10.89
N GLY A 68 5.96 19.52 10.15
CA GLY A 68 5.86 18.98 8.80
C GLY A 68 5.59 17.48 8.71
N LEU A 69 5.06 16.83 9.77
CA LEU A 69 4.59 15.44 9.72
C LEU A 69 3.33 15.23 8.86
N GLY A 70 2.67 16.32 8.47
CA GLY A 70 1.45 16.24 7.66
C GLY A 70 0.21 15.74 8.41
N LEU A 71 0.24 15.69 9.75
CA LEU A 71 -0.85 15.17 10.58
C LEU A 71 -2.04 16.12 10.71
N ARG A 72 -1.83 17.44 10.56
CA ARG A 72 -2.93 18.40 10.65
C ARG A 72 -3.85 18.23 9.44
N PRO A 73 -5.12 17.85 9.62
CA PRO A 73 -6.03 17.70 8.49
C PRO A 73 -6.39 19.07 7.91
N HIS A 74 -6.33 19.19 6.59
CA HIS A 74 -6.71 20.39 5.85
C HIS A 74 -7.98 20.09 5.03
N ILE A 75 -9.15 20.11 5.66
CA ILE A 75 -10.42 19.73 5.01
C ILE A 75 -10.99 20.90 4.20
N ARG A 76 -10.95 22.13 4.75
CA ARG A 76 -11.55 23.30 4.11
C ARG A 76 -10.91 23.60 2.74
N GLY A 77 -11.70 23.54 1.68
CA GLY A 77 -11.26 23.72 0.29
C GLY A 77 -10.47 22.54 -0.29
N LYS A 78 -10.23 21.47 0.50
CA LYS A 78 -9.47 20.27 0.10
C LYS A 78 -10.30 18.97 0.12
N GLY A 79 -11.59 19.03 0.45
CA GLY A 79 -12.48 17.86 0.60
C GLY A 79 -12.48 16.92 -0.60
N LYS A 80 -12.31 17.42 -1.83
CA LYS A 80 -12.22 16.59 -3.04
C LYS A 80 -11.05 15.58 -3.00
N TYR A 81 -9.93 15.91 -2.34
CA TYR A 81 -8.79 14.98 -2.25
C TYR A 81 -9.06 13.85 -1.26
N TYR A 82 -9.84 14.13 -0.20
CA TYR A 82 -10.32 13.10 0.72
C TYR A 82 -11.31 12.17 0.03
N TRP A 83 -12.24 12.74 -0.76
CA TRP A 83 -13.15 11.95 -1.59
C TRP A 83 -12.40 11.07 -2.58
N TRP A 84 -11.40 11.60 -3.28
CA TRP A 84 -10.59 10.79 -4.19
C TRP A 84 -9.76 9.73 -3.46
N GLY A 85 -9.17 10.06 -2.31
CA GLY A 85 -8.47 9.08 -1.49
C GLY A 85 -9.37 7.91 -1.08
N TRP A 86 -10.65 8.17 -0.87
CA TRP A 86 -11.63 7.15 -0.48
C TRP A 86 -12.23 6.40 -1.68
N SER A 87 -12.55 7.07 -2.80
CA SER A 87 -13.30 6.50 -3.92
C SER A 87 -12.43 5.86 -5.00
N LEU A 88 -11.22 6.36 -5.25
CA LEU A 88 -10.33 5.82 -6.30
C LEU A 88 -9.96 4.35 -6.08
N PRO A 89 -9.66 3.87 -4.84
CA PRO A 89 -9.41 2.44 -4.61
C PRO A 89 -10.56 1.55 -5.09
N VAL A 90 -11.81 1.97 -4.85
CA VAL A 90 -13.00 1.24 -5.34
C VAL A 90 -13.02 1.20 -6.86
N GLY A 91 -12.81 2.34 -7.51
CA GLY A 91 -12.78 2.42 -8.97
C GLY A 91 -11.68 1.55 -9.58
N PHE A 92 -10.48 1.56 -9.01
CA PHE A 92 -9.36 0.72 -9.47
C PHE A 92 -9.64 -0.76 -9.30
N SER A 93 -10.18 -1.17 -8.14
CA SER A 93 -10.51 -2.56 -7.87
C SER A 93 -11.62 -3.06 -8.79
N LEU A 94 -12.69 -2.28 -8.97
CA LEU A 94 -13.78 -2.67 -9.89
C LEU A 94 -13.31 -2.78 -11.34
N ALA A 95 -12.47 -1.85 -11.81
CA ALA A 95 -11.89 -1.91 -13.15
C ALA A 95 -10.95 -3.13 -13.32
N GLY A 96 -10.18 -3.46 -12.28
CA GLY A 96 -9.31 -4.64 -12.27
C GLY A 96 -10.11 -5.94 -12.34
N VAL A 97 -11.10 -6.08 -11.48
CA VAL A 97 -12.02 -7.24 -11.44
C VAL A 97 -12.74 -7.41 -12.79
N ALA A 98 -13.26 -6.32 -13.35
CA ALA A 98 -13.94 -6.36 -14.64
C ALA A 98 -13.02 -6.89 -15.77
N VAL A 99 -11.79 -6.39 -15.86
CA VAL A 99 -10.83 -6.86 -16.88
C VAL A 99 -10.41 -8.30 -16.61
N TYR A 100 -10.13 -8.66 -15.35
CA TYR A 100 -9.73 -10.02 -15.01
C TYR A 100 -10.77 -11.05 -15.43
N PHE A 101 -12.04 -10.86 -15.07
CA PHE A 101 -13.10 -11.80 -15.42
C PHE A 101 -13.54 -11.71 -16.89
N ALA A 102 -13.30 -10.60 -17.57
CA ALA A 102 -13.45 -10.55 -19.02
C ALA A 102 -12.41 -11.43 -19.74
N LEU A 103 -11.18 -11.50 -19.21
CA LEU A 103 -10.12 -12.36 -19.74
C LEU A 103 -10.27 -13.82 -19.30
N PHE A 104 -10.82 -14.07 -18.13
CA PHE A 104 -10.95 -15.39 -17.51
C PHE A 104 -12.40 -15.67 -17.03
N PRO A 105 -13.40 -15.68 -17.96
CA PRO A 105 -14.81 -15.76 -17.56
C PRO A 105 -15.17 -17.06 -16.83
N GLY A 106 -14.49 -18.17 -17.11
CA GLY A 106 -14.67 -19.45 -16.44
C GLY A 106 -14.16 -19.50 -14.98
N ARG A 107 -13.51 -18.43 -14.51
CA ARG A 107 -13.00 -18.36 -13.14
C ARG A 107 -13.89 -17.56 -12.20
N PHE A 108 -14.91 -16.93 -12.71
CA PHE A 108 -15.89 -16.25 -11.86
C PHE A 108 -16.79 -17.28 -11.17
N ALA A 109 -16.65 -17.43 -9.87
CA ALA A 109 -17.55 -18.22 -9.04
C ALA A 109 -17.87 -17.42 -7.78
N LEU A 110 -19.11 -16.97 -7.64
CA LEU A 110 -19.56 -16.29 -6.43
C LEU A 110 -19.97 -17.35 -5.39
N ASN A 111 -18.99 -17.85 -4.65
CA ASN A 111 -19.18 -18.87 -3.61
C ASN A 111 -19.36 -18.27 -2.21
N LEU A 112 -19.92 -17.07 -2.12
CA LEU A 112 -20.20 -16.43 -0.83
C LEU A 112 -21.31 -17.21 -0.12
N GLN A 113 -20.93 -18.13 0.74
CA GLN A 113 -21.84 -18.94 1.54
C GLN A 113 -22.10 -18.26 2.88
N PHE A 114 -23.14 -17.47 2.93
CA PHE A 114 -23.78 -17.10 4.20
C PHE A 114 -25.20 -17.65 4.20
N PRO A 115 -25.59 -18.38 5.25
CA PRO A 115 -26.83 -19.19 5.25
C PRO A 115 -28.15 -18.44 5.01
N GLN A 116 -28.14 -17.10 4.92
CA GLN A 116 -29.35 -16.28 4.85
C GLN A 116 -29.25 -15.07 3.91
N LEU A 117 -28.19 -14.93 3.12
CA LEU A 117 -27.99 -13.77 2.22
C LEU A 117 -27.61 -14.23 0.82
N GLU A 118 -28.26 -13.66 -0.19
CA GLU A 118 -27.82 -13.82 -1.57
C GLU A 118 -26.42 -13.24 -1.78
N GLY A 119 -25.60 -13.91 -2.57
CA GLY A 119 -24.20 -13.54 -2.75
C GLY A 119 -23.97 -12.09 -3.21
N SER A 120 -24.88 -11.54 -4.03
CA SER A 120 -24.82 -10.13 -4.47
C SER A 120 -25.05 -9.14 -3.32
N THR A 121 -26.00 -9.44 -2.41
CA THR A 121 -26.27 -8.61 -1.22
C THR A 121 -25.12 -8.65 -0.25
N LEU A 122 -24.55 -9.84 -0.02
CA LEU A 122 -23.38 -10.00 0.82
C LEU A 122 -22.16 -9.26 0.25
N LEU A 123 -21.92 -9.33 -1.08
CA LEU A 123 -20.87 -8.56 -1.73
C LEU A 123 -21.03 -7.04 -1.51
N ALA A 124 -22.26 -6.53 -1.72
CA ALA A 124 -22.53 -5.11 -1.49
C ALA A 124 -22.30 -4.72 -0.02
N MET A 125 -22.69 -5.58 0.93
CA MET A 125 -22.43 -5.35 2.36
C MET A 125 -20.95 -5.41 2.71
N LEU A 126 -20.18 -6.33 2.12
CA LEU A 126 -18.72 -6.41 2.32
C LEU A 126 -18.01 -5.19 1.73
N LEU A 127 -18.39 -4.74 0.53
CA LEU A 127 -17.81 -3.54 -0.08
C LEU A 127 -18.18 -2.28 0.71
N ALA A 128 -19.45 -2.09 1.05
CA ALA A 128 -19.89 -0.95 1.83
C ALA A 128 -19.32 -0.98 3.26
N GLY A 129 -19.42 -2.12 3.94
CA GLY A 129 -18.88 -2.32 5.30
C GLY A 129 -17.36 -2.19 5.32
N GLY A 130 -16.67 -2.76 4.32
CA GLY A 130 -15.23 -2.64 4.17
C GLY A 130 -14.80 -1.19 4.05
N MET A 131 -15.40 -0.43 3.14
CA MET A 131 -15.04 0.97 2.93
C MET A 131 -15.45 1.89 4.08
N VAL A 132 -16.59 1.67 4.72
CA VAL A 132 -17.11 2.57 5.78
C VAL A 132 -16.56 2.23 7.16
N LEU A 133 -16.39 0.94 7.48
CA LEU A 133 -15.98 0.50 8.82
C LEU A 133 -14.53 0.03 8.86
N VAL A 134 -14.11 -0.81 7.91
CA VAL A 134 -12.78 -1.44 7.96
C VAL A 134 -11.67 -0.47 7.51
N VAL A 135 -11.94 0.41 6.53
CA VAL A 135 -10.94 1.41 6.11
C VAL A 135 -10.51 2.32 7.27
N PRO A 136 -11.41 2.95 8.06
CA PRO A 136 -11.01 3.72 9.22
C PRO A 136 -10.22 2.89 10.25
N VAL A 137 -10.64 1.66 10.53
CA VAL A 137 -9.89 0.78 11.44
C VAL A 137 -8.49 0.51 10.90
N ASN A 138 -8.36 0.11 9.64
CA ASN A 138 -7.07 -0.16 9.00
C ASN A 138 -6.16 1.07 8.96
N VAL A 139 -6.72 2.28 8.78
CA VAL A 139 -5.97 3.54 8.92
C VAL A 139 -5.27 3.61 10.26
N PHE A 140 -5.98 3.40 11.36
CA PHE A 140 -5.43 3.59 12.71
C PHE A 140 -4.67 2.37 13.24
N THR A 141 -4.88 1.17 12.70
CA THR A 141 -4.15 -0.03 13.14
C THR A 141 -2.77 -0.18 12.48
N GLY A 142 -2.55 0.41 11.29
CA GLY A 142 -1.26 0.24 10.62
C GLY A 142 -0.92 1.29 9.57
N VAL A 143 -1.83 1.57 8.63
CA VAL A 143 -1.53 2.40 7.45
C VAL A 143 -1.02 3.80 7.80
N ILE A 144 -1.53 4.41 8.88
CA ILE A 144 -1.02 5.71 9.33
C ILE A 144 0.47 5.62 9.74
N GLY A 145 0.91 4.49 10.29
CA GLY A 145 2.32 4.25 10.62
C GLY A 145 3.20 4.28 9.36
N GLU A 146 2.75 3.63 8.31
CA GLU A 146 3.43 3.67 7.02
C GLU A 146 3.42 5.07 6.41
N GLU A 147 2.27 5.72 6.32
CA GLU A 147 2.16 7.03 5.68
C GLU A 147 2.89 8.14 6.43
N LEU A 148 3.02 8.05 7.76
CA LEU A 148 3.89 8.94 8.54
C LEU A 148 5.36 8.80 8.13
N GLY A 149 5.80 7.57 7.84
CA GLY A 149 7.15 7.32 7.33
C GLY A 149 7.30 7.73 5.87
N TRP A 150 6.44 7.20 5.01
CA TRP A 150 6.59 7.39 3.57
C TRP A 150 6.24 8.81 3.12
N ARG A 151 5.04 9.34 3.46
CA ARG A 151 4.54 10.65 2.99
C ARG A 151 4.76 11.77 3.99
N GLY A 152 4.83 11.43 5.29
CA GLY A 152 5.17 12.41 6.33
C GLY A 152 6.67 12.69 6.44
N TYR A 153 7.54 11.77 5.94
CA TYR A 153 8.99 11.93 6.04
C TYR A 153 9.75 11.71 4.73
N LEU A 154 9.79 10.47 4.19
CA LEU A 154 10.67 10.12 3.09
C LEU A 154 10.40 10.95 1.83
N PHE A 155 9.16 10.95 1.36
CA PHE A 155 8.77 11.67 0.14
C PHE A 155 9.08 13.18 0.19
N PRO A 156 8.75 13.93 1.27
CA PRO A 156 9.17 15.33 1.40
C PRO A 156 10.69 15.54 1.43
N GLN A 157 11.46 14.62 2.02
CA GLN A 157 12.92 14.73 2.00
C GLN A 157 13.49 14.47 0.60
N LEU A 158 12.93 13.49 -0.12
CA LEU A 158 13.30 13.23 -1.52
C LEU A 158 12.96 14.40 -2.45
N CYS A 159 11.83 15.07 -2.24
CA CYS A 159 11.46 16.28 -3.00
C CYS A 159 12.42 17.45 -2.83
N LYS A 160 13.27 17.46 -1.79
CA LYS A 160 14.36 18.44 -1.65
C LYS A 160 15.62 18.06 -2.45
N LEU A 161 15.71 16.81 -2.89
CA LEU A 161 16.88 16.26 -3.59
C LEU A 161 16.62 16.05 -5.07
N THR A 162 15.36 15.87 -5.47
CA THR A 162 14.96 15.57 -6.84
C THR A 162 13.55 16.11 -7.15
N THR A 163 13.07 15.89 -8.36
CA THR A 163 11.70 16.27 -8.73
C THR A 163 10.66 15.39 -8.00
N PRO A 164 9.42 15.88 -7.75
CA PRO A 164 8.40 15.10 -7.09
C PRO A 164 8.08 13.76 -7.80
N GLY A 165 8.16 13.71 -9.13
CA GLY A 165 7.99 12.47 -9.88
C GLY A 165 9.06 11.42 -9.54
N TRP A 166 10.34 11.82 -9.55
CA TRP A 166 11.42 10.95 -9.12
C TRP A 166 11.37 10.61 -7.64
N ALA A 167 10.94 11.55 -6.79
CA ALA A 167 10.72 11.28 -5.37
C ALA A 167 9.65 10.20 -5.16
N ALA A 168 8.57 10.21 -5.96
CA ALA A 168 7.54 9.17 -5.91
C ALA A 168 8.09 7.81 -6.38
N VAL A 169 8.85 7.78 -7.48
CA VAL A 169 9.49 6.53 -7.98
C VAL A 169 10.43 5.95 -6.92
N ILE A 170 11.36 6.74 -6.39
CA ILE A 170 12.34 6.28 -5.40
C ILE A 170 11.62 5.80 -4.12
N SER A 171 10.63 6.57 -3.64
CA SER A 171 9.85 6.19 -2.46
C SER A 171 9.08 4.89 -2.70
N GLY A 172 8.48 4.70 -3.88
CA GLY A 172 7.77 3.49 -4.25
C GLY A 172 8.67 2.26 -4.35
N ILE A 173 9.87 2.40 -4.91
CA ILE A 173 10.87 1.31 -4.97
C ILE A 173 11.29 0.91 -3.54
N ILE A 174 11.63 1.87 -2.69
CA ILE A 174 12.01 1.60 -1.30
C ILE A 174 10.86 0.90 -0.57
N TRP A 175 9.63 1.34 -0.77
CA TRP A 175 8.44 0.77 -0.14
C TRP A 175 8.16 -0.66 -0.62
N GLY A 176 8.25 -0.93 -1.93
CA GLY A 176 8.06 -2.28 -2.48
C GLY A 176 9.13 -3.26 -1.98
N VAL A 177 10.41 -2.87 -2.02
CA VAL A 177 11.52 -3.70 -1.52
C VAL A 177 11.40 -3.95 -0.01
N TRP A 178 10.84 -3.00 0.75
CA TRP A 178 10.59 -3.16 2.18
C TRP A 178 9.70 -4.36 2.50
N HIS A 179 8.76 -4.74 1.61
CA HIS A 179 7.89 -5.91 1.78
C HIS A 179 8.58 -7.27 1.54
N THR A 180 9.85 -7.29 1.10
CA THR A 180 10.53 -8.55 0.73
C THR A 180 10.38 -9.69 1.76
N PRO A 181 10.59 -9.49 3.09
CA PRO A 181 10.42 -10.58 4.05
C PRO A 181 9.00 -11.11 4.10
N LEU A 182 8.00 -10.23 3.98
CA LEU A 182 6.59 -10.64 3.98
C LEU A 182 6.26 -11.50 2.75
N ILE A 183 6.72 -11.09 1.56
CA ILE A 183 6.56 -11.88 0.32
C ILE A 183 7.25 -13.23 0.44
N CYS A 184 8.45 -13.28 1.03
CA CYS A 184 9.16 -14.54 1.30
C CYS A 184 8.42 -15.44 2.32
N MET A 185 7.50 -14.94 3.08
CA MET A 185 6.63 -15.69 3.98
C MET A 185 5.23 -15.95 3.40
N GLY A 186 5.00 -15.60 2.13
CA GLY A 186 3.75 -15.88 1.39
C GLY A 186 2.71 -14.78 1.41
N TRP A 187 3.01 -13.58 1.95
CA TRP A 187 2.08 -12.45 1.84
C TRP A 187 1.90 -12.04 0.38
N ASP A 188 0.74 -11.52 0.07
CA ASP A 188 0.31 -10.95 -1.22
C ASP A 188 0.10 -11.98 -2.34
N TYR A 189 0.98 -12.97 -2.51
CA TYR A 189 0.95 -13.85 -3.67
C TYR A 189 1.08 -15.34 -3.34
N GLY A 190 1.15 -15.72 -2.05
CA GLY A 190 1.46 -17.10 -1.64
C GLY A 190 2.92 -17.49 -1.91
N LEU A 191 3.18 -18.79 -1.98
CA LEU A 191 4.53 -19.35 -2.15
C LEU A 191 4.71 -20.03 -3.50
N ASP A 192 3.61 -20.32 -4.23
CA ASP A 192 3.61 -21.11 -5.46
C ASP A 192 3.28 -20.25 -6.68
N TYR A 193 4.33 -19.61 -7.24
CA TYR A 193 4.25 -18.89 -8.51
C TYR A 193 5.63 -18.84 -9.20
N PRO A 194 5.64 -18.69 -10.55
CA PRO A 194 6.90 -18.63 -11.30
C PRO A 194 7.79 -17.47 -10.84
N GLY A 195 9.06 -17.77 -10.55
CA GLY A 195 10.04 -16.77 -10.12
C GLY A 195 9.92 -16.32 -8.67
N TYR A 196 9.22 -17.08 -7.82
CA TYR A 196 9.17 -16.84 -6.36
C TYR A 196 10.59 -16.75 -5.76
N PRO A 197 10.84 -15.84 -4.80
CA PRO A 197 9.96 -14.74 -4.36
C PRO A 197 10.10 -13.45 -5.19
N TRP A 198 11.12 -13.40 -6.07
CA TRP A 198 11.59 -12.18 -6.71
C TRP A 198 10.59 -11.58 -7.70
N ALA A 199 9.84 -12.42 -8.41
CA ALA A 199 8.79 -11.95 -9.29
C ALA A 199 7.67 -11.24 -8.50
N GLY A 200 7.30 -11.76 -7.31
CA GLY A 200 6.36 -11.10 -6.40
C GLY A 200 6.90 -9.77 -5.88
N VAL A 201 8.16 -9.72 -5.45
CA VAL A 201 8.82 -8.48 -5.04
C VAL A 201 8.81 -7.44 -6.16
N ALA A 202 9.09 -7.87 -7.41
CA ALA A 202 9.09 -6.97 -8.57
C ALA A 202 7.68 -6.42 -8.87
N VAL A 203 6.66 -7.28 -8.88
CA VAL A 203 5.25 -6.88 -9.12
C VAL A 203 4.76 -5.94 -8.03
N LEU A 204 4.97 -6.28 -6.75
CA LEU A 204 4.56 -5.40 -5.66
C LEU A 204 5.32 -4.07 -5.69
N THR A 205 6.62 -4.08 -6.02
CA THR A 205 7.40 -2.84 -6.18
C THR A 205 6.83 -1.96 -7.28
N LEU A 206 6.43 -2.52 -8.42
CA LEU A 206 5.77 -1.79 -9.50
C LEU A 206 4.45 -1.16 -9.02
N CYS A 207 3.62 -1.92 -8.30
CA CYS A 207 2.39 -1.43 -7.69
C CYS A 207 2.68 -0.32 -6.66
N CYS A 208 3.69 -0.48 -5.80
CA CYS A 208 4.10 0.53 -4.82
C CYS A 208 4.59 1.82 -5.49
N VAL A 209 5.25 1.76 -6.65
CA VAL A 209 5.63 2.94 -7.43
C VAL A 209 4.38 3.68 -7.93
N ALA A 210 3.40 2.97 -8.48
CA ALA A 210 2.13 3.57 -8.91
C ALA A 210 1.33 4.14 -7.72
N MET A 211 1.24 3.40 -6.62
CA MET A 211 0.63 3.89 -5.38
C MET A 211 1.36 5.13 -4.84
N SER A 212 2.69 5.14 -4.90
CA SER A 212 3.50 6.28 -4.44
C SER A 212 3.27 7.53 -5.29
N ALA A 213 3.02 7.39 -6.58
CA ALA A 213 2.62 8.50 -7.46
C ALA A 213 1.28 9.11 -7.00
N TRP A 214 0.25 8.28 -6.76
CA TRP A 214 -1.06 8.73 -6.27
C TRP A 214 -0.99 9.33 -4.87
N THR A 215 -0.40 8.62 -3.91
CA THR A 215 -0.33 9.08 -2.52
C THR A 215 0.56 10.31 -2.36
N GLY A 216 1.66 10.40 -3.10
CA GLY A 216 2.49 11.60 -3.17
C GLY A 216 1.72 12.79 -3.73
N TRP A 217 0.98 12.59 -4.83
CA TRP A 217 0.14 13.64 -5.40
C TRP A 217 -0.97 14.09 -4.47
N LEU A 218 -1.72 13.15 -3.86
CA LEU A 218 -2.75 13.45 -2.88
C LEU A 218 -2.21 14.24 -1.69
N THR A 219 -1.05 13.84 -1.16
CA THR A 219 -0.38 14.53 -0.05
C THR A 219 0.01 15.95 -0.43
N CYS A 220 0.61 16.16 -1.60
CA CYS A 220 0.98 17.50 -2.06
C CYS A 220 -0.25 18.39 -2.26
N ARG A 221 -1.31 17.87 -2.85
CA ARG A 221 -2.53 18.66 -3.16
C ARG A 221 -3.36 18.97 -1.92
N ALA A 222 -3.42 18.04 -0.97
CA ALA A 222 -4.13 18.26 0.29
C ALA A 222 -3.30 19.06 1.31
N GLY A 223 -1.96 18.95 1.25
CA GLY A 223 -1.06 19.51 2.25
C GLY A 223 -0.99 18.69 3.55
N CYS A 224 -1.48 17.46 3.53
CA CYS A 224 -1.47 16.53 4.67
C CYS A 224 -1.52 15.08 4.16
N ILE A 225 -1.18 14.12 5.04
CA ILE A 225 -1.11 12.70 4.68
C ILE A 225 -2.48 12.01 4.60
N TRP A 226 -3.55 12.57 5.15
CA TRP A 226 -4.83 11.88 5.34
C TRP A 226 -5.47 11.35 4.05
N PRO A 227 -5.54 12.10 2.92
CA PRO A 227 -6.06 11.54 1.66
C PRO A 227 -5.22 10.39 1.13
N ALA A 228 -3.89 10.42 1.31
CA ALA A 228 -3.00 9.33 0.97
C ALA A 228 -3.24 8.10 1.85
N THR A 229 -3.43 8.31 3.16
CA THR A 229 -3.75 7.26 4.12
C THR A 229 -5.08 6.58 3.81
N LEU A 230 -6.11 7.34 3.43
CA LEU A 230 -7.40 6.79 2.98
C LEU A 230 -7.25 5.96 1.70
N PHE A 231 -6.50 6.48 0.72
CA PHE A 231 -6.24 5.76 -0.53
C PHE A 231 -5.51 4.43 -0.28
N HIS A 232 -4.44 4.47 0.49
CA HIS A 232 -3.66 3.29 0.84
C HIS A 232 -4.52 2.27 1.60
N SER A 233 -5.24 2.71 2.64
CA SER A 233 -6.12 1.84 3.40
C SER A 233 -7.24 1.23 2.54
N GLY A 234 -7.81 2.01 1.61
CA GLY A 234 -8.81 1.50 0.65
C GLY A 234 -8.25 0.39 -0.23
N ILE A 235 -7.03 0.53 -0.75
CA ILE A 235 -6.35 -0.52 -1.51
C ILE A 235 -6.15 -1.78 -0.65
N ASN A 236 -5.65 -1.64 0.59
CA ASN A 236 -5.41 -2.77 1.48
C ASN A 236 -6.69 -3.52 1.85
N VAL A 237 -7.77 -2.80 2.14
CA VAL A 237 -9.06 -3.40 2.49
C VAL A 237 -9.67 -4.13 1.29
N LEU A 238 -9.66 -3.51 0.11
CA LEU A 238 -10.18 -4.13 -1.10
C LEU A 238 -9.32 -5.31 -1.54
N TYR A 239 -7.98 -5.20 -1.42
CA TYR A 239 -7.08 -6.32 -1.58
C TYR A 239 -7.49 -7.50 -0.68
N SER A 240 -7.69 -7.29 0.61
CA SER A 240 -8.07 -8.33 1.56
C SER A 240 -9.44 -8.94 1.24
N ILE A 241 -10.42 -8.13 0.79
CA ILE A 241 -11.74 -8.62 0.35
C ILE A 241 -11.61 -9.53 -0.87
N PHE A 242 -10.73 -9.19 -1.83
CA PHE A 242 -10.52 -9.99 -3.04
C PHE A 242 -9.57 -11.18 -2.83
N LEU A 243 -8.69 -11.13 -1.82
CA LEU A 243 -7.91 -12.30 -1.37
C LEU A 243 -8.75 -13.38 -0.70
N LEU A 244 -9.94 -13.07 -0.24
CA LEU A 244 -10.93 -14.10 0.08
C LEU A 244 -11.35 -14.83 -1.21
N GLU A 245 -10.35 -15.17 -2.04
CA GLU A 245 -10.45 -15.71 -3.41
C GLU A 245 -11.25 -17.00 -3.48
N GLY A 246 -11.28 -17.78 -2.41
CA GLY A 246 -12.20 -18.91 -2.30
C GLY A 246 -13.67 -18.51 -2.46
N ASN A 247 -14.01 -17.22 -2.30
CA ASN A 247 -15.35 -16.70 -2.41
C ASN A 247 -15.68 -16.15 -3.82
N PHE A 248 -14.67 -15.76 -4.63
CA PHE A 248 -14.91 -15.10 -5.92
C PHE A 248 -14.37 -15.86 -7.12
N CYS A 249 -13.37 -16.68 -6.94
CA CYS A 249 -12.79 -17.48 -8.02
C CYS A 249 -12.26 -18.80 -7.48
N GLY A 250 -12.32 -19.85 -8.30
CA GLY A 250 -11.36 -20.93 -8.15
C GLY A 250 -9.94 -20.36 -8.25
N GLN A 251 -8.92 -21.09 -7.81
CA GLN A 251 -7.53 -20.64 -7.75
C GLN A 251 -7.12 -19.78 -8.94
N ALA A 252 -6.52 -18.61 -8.69
CA ALA A 252 -6.00 -17.74 -9.75
C ALA A 252 -5.04 -18.53 -10.65
N TYR A 253 -5.10 -18.28 -11.95
CA TYR A 253 -4.17 -18.90 -12.92
C TYR A 253 -2.71 -18.64 -12.54
N CYS A 254 -2.44 -17.44 -12.06
CA CYS A 254 -1.16 -17.03 -11.48
C CYS A 254 -1.44 -15.90 -10.49
N PRO A 255 -0.99 -16.00 -9.23
CA PRO A 255 -1.21 -14.97 -8.21
C PRO A 255 -0.77 -13.57 -8.64
N LEU A 256 0.30 -13.46 -9.46
CA LEU A 256 0.81 -12.17 -9.96
C LEU A 256 -0.12 -11.50 -10.99
N LEU A 257 -1.05 -12.26 -11.57
CA LEU A 257 -2.02 -11.82 -12.59
C LEU A 257 -3.45 -11.75 -12.05
N GLY A 258 -3.65 -11.85 -10.74
CA GLY A 258 -4.95 -11.92 -10.08
C GLY A 258 -5.87 -10.72 -10.33
N ALA A 259 -7.07 -10.80 -9.75
CA ALA A 259 -8.10 -9.76 -9.88
C ALA A 259 -7.91 -8.58 -8.91
N HIS A 260 -7.10 -8.72 -7.88
CA HIS A 260 -6.94 -7.68 -6.85
C HIS A 260 -5.99 -6.54 -7.29
N PRO A 261 -6.08 -5.34 -6.69
CA PRO A 261 -5.41 -4.14 -7.19
C PRO A 261 -3.88 -4.14 -7.10
N LEU A 262 -3.28 -5.09 -6.38
CA LEU A 262 -1.82 -5.22 -6.26
C LEU A 262 -1.24 -6.31 -7.19
N THR A 263 -1.94 -6.64 -8.29
CA THR A 263 -1.49 -7.56 -9.35
C THR A 263 -1.38 -6.85 -10.69
N LEU A 264 -0.81 -7.51 -11.69
CA LEU A 264 -0.62 -6.88 -13.00
C LEU A 264 -1.95 -6.65 -13.75
N ILE A 265 -2.90 -7.59 -13.69
CA ILE A 265 -4.21 -7.44 -14.33
C ILE A 265 -5.16 -6.65 -13.43
N GLY A 266 -5.34 -7.06 -12.19
CA GLY A 266 -6.22 -6.35 -11.25
C GLY A 266 -5.80 -4.91 -10.98
N GLY A 267 -4.48 -4.65 -10.99
CA GLY A 267 -3.89 -3.32 -10.79
C GLY A 267 -3.70 -2.50 -12.07
N TRP A 268 -4.16 -2.96 -13.23
CA TRP A 268 -3.85 -2.31 -14.51
C TRP A 268 -4.15 -0.80 -14.52
N LEU A 269 -5.31 -0.39 -14.00
CA LEU A 269 -5.70 1.03 -13.99
C LEU A 269 -4.88 1.85 -12.98
N LEU A 270 -4.53 1.26 -11.83
CA LEU A 270 -3.60 1.85 -10.88
C LEU A 270 -2.23 2.07 -11.53
N LEU A 271 -1.71 1.07 -12.24
CA LEU A 271 -0.41 1.12 -12.91
C LEU A 271 -0.39 2.17 -14.03
N VAL A 272 -1.38 2.15 -14.92
CA VAL A 272 -1.48 3.10 -16.05
C VAL A 272 -1.67 4.53 -15.53
N SER A 273 -2.59 4.75 -14.60
CA SER A 273 -2.85 6.09 -14.07
C SER A 273 -1.71 6.60 -13.19
N GLY A 274 -1.07 5.75 -12.41
CA GLY A 274 0.14 6.09 -11.67
C GLY A 274 1.30 6.48 -12.59
N GLY A 275 1.51 5.72 -13.67
CA GLY A 275 2.47 6.07 -14.73
C GLY A 275 2.16 7.41 -15.38
N TRP A 276 0.88 7.69 -15.66
CA TRP A 276 0.47 9.00 -16.19
C TRP A 276 0.77 10.16 -15.22
N ILE A 277 0.53 9.98 -13.91
CA ILE A 277 0.91 10.98 -12.90
C ILE A 277 2.42 11.24 -12.93
N LEU A 278 3.24 10.18 -13.04
CA LEU A 278 4.69 10.33 -13.10
C LEU A 278 5.14 11.10 -14.35
N LEU A 279 4.58 10.78 -15.51
CA LEU A 279 4.88 11.47 -16.78
C LEU A 279 4.47 12.95 -16.75
N LYS A 280 3.35 13.28 -16.09
CA LYS A 280 2.84 14.64 -15.95
C LYS A 280 3.26 15.32 -14.63
N SER A 281 4.23 14.76 -13.92
CA SER A 281 4.60 15.19 -12.56
C SER A 281 4.99 16.66 -12.48
N ALA A 282 5.70 17.21 -13.47
CA ALA A 282 6.06 18.63 -13.49
C ALA A 282 4.84 19.57 -13.39
N HIS A 283 3.71 19.20 -14.02
CA HIS A 283 2.47 19.99 -13.97
C HIS A 283 1.59 19.63 -12.75
N LEU A 284 1.47 18.34 -12.46
CA LEU A 284 0.53 17.85 -11.42
C LEU A 284 1.00 18.18 -10.00
N PHE A 285 2.29 18.27 -9.76
CA PHE A 285 2.86 18.62 -8.45
C PHE A 285 3.19 20.12 -8.32
N ALA A 286 3.15 20.90 -9.38
CA ALA A 286 3.50 22.34 -9.40
C ALA A 286 2.48 23.24 -8.68
N GLY A 287 1.36 22.76 -8.22
CA GLY A 287 0.33 23.54 -7.54
C GLY A 287 0.46 23.56 -6.01
N ARG A 288 1.63 23.94 -5.49
CA ARG A 288 1.84 24.21 -4.05
C ARG A 288 1.47 25.63 -3.69
#